data_7daff48ad138ec8da6d205075c13f889
#
_entry.id   7daff48ad138ec8da6d205075c13f889
#
_cell.length_a   1.000
_cell.length_b   1.000
_cell.length_c   1.000
_cell.angle_alpha   90.00
_cell.angle_beta   90.00
_cell.angle_gamma   90.00
#
_symmetry.space_group_name_H-M   'P 1'
#
loop_
_entity.id
_entity.type
_entity.pdbx_description
1 polymer ?
#
loop_
_entity_poly.entity_id
_entity_poly.type
_entity_poly.pdbx_seq_one_letter_code
_entity_poly.pdbx_strand_id
1 'polypeptide(L)'
;PKMSYGDVPLGNEFFMAANGLLTEQGVNPVDISVFEWEGMPAFFATSSKSQLPFDFFAAACYLMSRYEEYIPYAPDDLGRFTPEQSLAFTHNFLDLPLIDMWFDRFVAAWTDFFELPPFKPPVNTTELVVEIPQLYAYKYKTLFRSFFEGLYDFGRLKFTRTFDRLMVVLRFREDPLIGLIEHMEAFRSTAVSFRFFALYTALGVHDKSLSVFSKKHQQELKSLSDYAPTAPLASFESTQKSQTLNQDINRFSGLIHRPIKAIRQHKLVLRFPDTYRAFSSSGIKHDYSMQYPDSPGFRASTAHPFRFFDLGEEQQTPLTIHPICLSESHIRAQQYARKMRQLFIGYQSRLQKLNAPMLVALTNETFNNRSKNATFLATL
;
A
#
# COMPACT_ATOMS: atom_id res chain seq x y z
N PRO A 1 7.30 28.20 21.47
CA PRO A 1 7.59 26.82 21.81
C PRO A 1 9.04 26.44 21.50
N LYS A 2 9.71 25.73 22.41
CA LYS A 2 11.04 25.16 22.24
C LYS A 2 11.04 23.71 22.69
N MET A 3 11.73 22.85 21.96
CA MET A 3 11.91 21.44 22.30
C MET A 3 13.41 21.10 22.29
N SER A 4 13.83 20.28 23.24
CA SER A 4 15.13 19.60 23.19
C SER A 4 14.95 18.09 23.09
N TYR A 5 15.86 17.44 22.39
CA TYR A 5 15.90 16.00 22.21
C TYR A 5 17.34 15.53 22.50
N GLY A 6 17.52 14.63 23.45
CA GLY A 6 18.83 14.16 23.88
C GLY A 6 18.82 13.52 25.27
N ASP A 7 19.97 13.47 25.95
CA ASP A 7 20.11 12.75 27.22
C ASP A 7 19.59 13.55 28.43
N VAL A 8 19.67 14.87 28.37
CA VAL A 8 19.30 15.77 29.47
C VAL A 8 18.58 17.01 28.96
N PRO A 9 17.60 17.56 29.73
CA PRO A 9 16.95 18.82 29.37
C PRO A 9 17.97 19.99 29.48
N LEU A 10 17.79 20.99 28.62
CA LEU A 10 18.61 22.21 28.60
C LEU A 10 18.06 23.34 29.47
N GLY A 11 16.78 23.26 29.86
CA GLY A 11 16.08 24.25 30.66
C GLY A 11 14.62 23.86 30.91
N ASN A 12 13.69 24.80 30.71
CA ASN A 12 12.24 24.61 30.88
C ASN A 12 11.51 24.38 29.56
N GLU A 13 12.16 23.81 28.59
CA GLU A 13 11.58 23.47 27.29
C GLU A 13 10.84 22.11 27.34
N PHE A 14 10.07 21.83 26.31
CA PHE A 14 9.51 20.50 26.09
C PHE A 14 10.63 19.51 25.80
N PHE A 15 10.92 18.64 26.74
CA PHE A 15 12.05 17.73 26.64
C PHE A 15 11.64 16.31 26.25
N MET A 16 12.29 15.77 25.24
CA MET A 16 12.17 14.37 24.83
C MET A 16 13.52 13.68 25.00
N ALA A 17 13.56 12.64 25.83
CA ALA A 17 14.77 11.87 26.04
C ALA A 17 15.04 10.94 24.84
N ALA A 18 16.28 10.92 24.37
CA ALA A 18 16.72 10.05 23.28
C ALA A 18 16.99 8.63 23.79
N ASN A 19 16.59 7.62 23.01
CA ASN A 19 16.99 6.23 23.24
C ASN A 19 18.38 5.90 22.65
N GLY A 20 18.80 6.64 21.63
CA GLY A 20 20.08 6.45 20.97
C GLY A 20 19.97 6.00 19.51
N LEU A 21 18.90 5.31 19.10
CA LEU A 21 18.75 4.76 17.75
C LEU A 21 19.00 5.79 16.64
N LEU A 22 18.52 7.03 16.81
CA LEU A 22 18.68 8.08 15.79
C LEU A 22 20.10 8.63 15.67
N THR A 23 20.99 8.27 16.59
CA THR A 23 22.41 8.68 16.58
C THR A 23 23.36 7.53 16.25
N GLU A 24 22.81 6.30 16.11
CA GLU A 24 23.56 5.14 15.68
C GLU A 24 23.88 5.22 14.18
N GLN A 25 25.02 4.65 13.78
CA GLN A 25 25.40 4.51 12.37
C GLN A 25 25.16 3.09 11.89
N GLY A 26 24.60 2.97 10.71
CA GLY A 26 24.27 1.69 10.08
C GLY A 26 23.01 1.03 10.68
N VAL A 27 22.78 -0.23 10.31
CA VAL A 27 21.62 -1.02 10.74
C VAL A 27 22.10 -2.24 11.52
N ASN A 28 21.77 -2.30 12.79
CA ASN A 28 22.13 -3.38 13.69
C ASN A 28 20.86 -4.05 14.28
N PRO A 29 20.92 -5.32 14.68
CA PRO A 29 19.85 -5.92 15.46
C PRO A 29 19.60 -5.13 16.74
N VAL A 30 18.34 -4.76 16.98
CA VAL A 30 17.91 -3.99 18.17
C VAL A 30 17.04 -4.88 19.02
N ASP A 31 17.37 -4.97 20.31
CA ASP A 31 16.49 -5.65 21.28
C ASP A 31 15.38 -4.69 21.71
N ILE A 32 14.12 -5.03 21.42
CA ILE A 32 12.98 -4.16 21.64
C ILE A 32 12.07 -4.78 22.69
N SER A 33 12.00 -4.10 23.84
CA SER A 33 11.00 -4.40 24.87
C SER A 33 9.77 -3.53 24.68
N VAL A 34 8.65 -4.15 24.31
CA VAL A 34 7.35 -3.46 24.16
C VAL A 34 6.63 -3.45 25.51
N PHE A 35 6.09 -2.29 25.87
CA PHE A 35 5.26 -2.10 27.05
C PHE A 35 3.95 -1.38 26.69
N GLU A 36 3.01 -1.34 27.60
CA GLU A 36 1.75 -0.64 27.42
C GLU A 36 1.84 0.79 27.95
N TRP A 37 1.43 1.77 27.14
CA TRP A 37 1.27 3.16 27.51
C TRP A 37 -0.10 3.69 27.05
N GLU A 38 -0.93 4.14 28.00
CA GLU A 38 -2.27 4.65 27.73
C GLU A 38 -3.14 3.72 26.85
N GLY A 39 -3.05 2.42 27.08
CA GLY A 39 -3.76 1.40 26.30
C GLY A 39 -3.19 1.16 24.90
N MET A 40 -1.98 1.64 24.60
CA MET A 40 -1.27 1.47 23.35
C MET A 40 0.09 0.82 23.57
N PRO A 41 0.56 -0.06 22.67
CA PRO A 41 1.94 -0.52 22.68
C PRO A 41 2.92 0.65 22.50
N ALA A 42 4.00 0.65 23.26
CA ALA A 42 5.12 1.59 23.12
C ALA A 42 6.44 0.84 23.35
N PHE A 43 7.54 1.36 22.83
CA PHE A 43 8.87 0.80 23.00
C PHE A 43 9.93 1.91 22.98
N PHE A 44 11.17 1.57 23.28
CA PHE A 44 12.24 2.53 23.55
C PHE A 44 11.95 3.42 24.77
N ALA A 45 11.66 2.75 25.89
CA ALA A 45 11.41 3.42 27.16
C ALA A 45 12.53 4.41 27.52
N THR A 46 12.13 5.57 28.06
CA THR A 46 13.03 6.65 28.44
C THR A 46 12.90 7.03 29.91
N SER A 47 13.68 7.99 30.36
CA SER A 47 13.68 8.46 31.74
C SER A 47 12.40 9.25 32.08
N SER A 48 12.07 9.31 33.37
CA SER A 48 10.92 10.08 33.91
C SER A 48 11.03 11.60 33.68
N LYS A 49 12.17 12.11 33.20
CA LYS A 49 12.34 13.53 32.84
C LYS A 49 11.77 13.87 31.49
N SER A 50 11.58 12.86 30.61
CA SER A 50 10.99 13.04 29.27
C SER A 50 9.48 13.32 29.38
N GLN A 51 8.95 14.15 28.49
CA GLN A 51 7.52 14.44 28.41
C GLN A 51 6.68 13.23 27.99
N LEU A 52 7.25 12.34 27.19
CA LEU A 52 6.70 11.01 26.93
C LEU A 52 7.60 9.94 27.56
N PRO A 53 7.05 8.81 28.06
CA PRO A 53 7.82 7.77 28.71
C PRO A 53 8.64 6.88 27.75
N PHE A 54 8.66 7.22 26.49
CA PHE A 54 9.43 6.53 25.44
C PHE A 54 9.92 7.52 24.37
N ASP A 55 10.93 7.11 23.63
CA ASP A 55 11.45 7.88 22.52
C ASP A 55 10.54 7.70 21.28
N PHE A 56 9.57 8.59 21.18
CA PHE A 56 8.61 8.62 20.06
C PHE A 56 9.29 8.74 18.70
N PHE A 57 10.37 9.55 18.61
CA PHE A 57 11.04 9.78 17.32
C PHE A 57 11.81 8.54 16.86
N ALA A 58 12.53 7.87 17.75
CA ALA A 58 13.22 6.63 17.46
C ALA A 58 12.23 5.51 17.11
N ALA A 59 11.13 5.39 17.85
CA ALA A 59 10.09 4.38 17.60
C ALA A 59 9.39 4.61 16.24
N ALA A 60 9.04 5.85 15.91
CA ALA A 60 8.47 6.20 14.62
C ALA A 60 9.46 5.95 13.47
N CYS A 61 10.73 6.32 13.65
CA CYS A 61 11.78 6.05 12.68
C CYS A 61 11.93 4.55 12.41
N TYR A 62 11.99 3.72 13.44
CA TYR A 62 12.09 2.27 13.34
C TYR A 62 10.97 1.67 12.48
N LEU A 63 9.72 2.07 12.73
CA LEU A 63 8.55 1.56 12.02
C LEU A 63 8.43 2.09 10.59
N MET A 64 8.63 3.40 10.38
CA MET A 64 8.49 4.03 9.05
C MET A 64 9.62 3.67 8.10
N SER A 65 10.87 3.59 8.57
CA SER A 65 12.00 3.18 7.74
C SER A 65 11.96 1.69 7.38
N ARG A 66 11.10 0.91 8.04
CA ARG A 66 11.08 -0.56 7.94
C ARG A 66 12.39 -1.18 8.39
N TYR A 67 12.91 -0.69 9.52
CA TYR A 67 14.22 -1.09 10.07
C TYR A 67 14.39 -2.62 10.10
N GLU A 68 13.35 -3.35 10.51
CA GLU A 68 13.32 -4.82 10.57
C GLU A 68 13.47 -5.52 9.22
N GLU A 69 13.22 -4.83 8.10
CA GLU A 69 13.39 -5.38 6.74
C GLU A 69 14.80 -5.16 6.17
N TYR A 70 15.67 -4.44 6.88
CA TYR A 70 17.10 -4.35 6.57
C TYR A 70 17.93 -5.43 7.27
N ILE A 71 17.38 -6.05 8.29
CA ILE A 71 18.01 -7.17 9.03
C ILE A 71 17.66 -8.48 8.30
N PRO A 72 18.50 -9.53 8.39
CA PRO A 72 18.19 -10.82 7.78
C PRO A 72 16.84 -11.39 8.26
N TYR A 73 15.99 -11.75 7.32
CA TYR A 73 14.66 -12.33 7.56
C TYR A 73 14.42 -13.55 6.64
N ALA A 74 13.42 -14.37 6.95
CA ALA A 74 12.99 -15.48 6.11
C ALA A 74 11.93 -15.01 5.11
N PRO A 75 12.25 -14.87 3.80
CA PRO A 75 11.28 -14.43 2.81
C PRO A 75 10.26 -15.52 2.47
N ASP A 76 9.09 -15.12 1.97
CA ASP A 76 8.13 -16.03 1.36
C ASP A 76 8.59 -16.50 -0.05
N ASP A 77 7.76 -17.33 -0.72
CA ASP A 77 8.03 -17.88 -2.06
C ASP A 77 8.29 -16.80 -3.14
N LEU A 78 7.85 -15.57 -2.94
CA LEU A 78 8.06 -14.43 -3.84
C LEU A 78 9.21 -13.52 -3.39
N GLY A 79 9.84 -13.81 -2.27
CA GLY A 79 10.93 -13.02 -1.70
C GLY A 79 10.46 -11.82 -0.88
N ARG A 80 9.23 -11.83 -0.33
CA ARG A 80 8.64 -10.76 0.47
C ARG A 80 8.87 -10.99 1.96
N PHE A 81 9.01 -9.92 2.71
CA PHE A 81 8.92 -9.93 4.17
C PHE A 81 7.47 -10.21 4.59
N THR A 82 7.27 -11.21 5.46
CA THR A 82 5.92 -11.60 5.91
C THR A 82 5.50 -10.87 7.18
N PRO A 83 4.21 -10.61 7.38
CA PRO A 83 3.72 -9.88 8.56
C PRO A 83 4.09 -10.55 9.88
N GLU A 84 4.14 -11.90 9.94
CA GLU A 84 4.41 -12.68 11.15
C GLU A 84 5.80 -12.41 11.75
N GLN A 85 6.73 -11.93 10.93
CA GLN A 85 8.10 -11.59 11.35
C GLN A 85 8.20 -10.16 11.90
N SER A 86 7.13 -9.34 11.74
CA SER A 86 7.16 -7.96 12.19
C SER A 86 6.90 -7.81 13.68
N LEU A 87 7.53 -6.81 14.29
CA LEU A 87 7.24 -6.37 15.66
C LEU A 87 5.74 -6.10 15.85
N ALA A 88 5.11 -5.50 14.85
CA ALA A 88 3.70 -5.15 14.88
C ALA A 88 2.78 -6.37 14.99
N PHE A 89 3.09 -7.46 14.30
CA PHE A 89 2.33 -8.71 14.40
C PHE A 89 2.58 -9.41 15.73
N THR A 90 3.84 -9.54 16.12
CA THR A 90 4.26 -10.22 17.36
C THR A 90 3.62 -9.60 18.60
N HIS A 91 3.45 -8.27 18.61
CA HIS A 91 2.85 -7.54 19.72
C HIS A 91 1.41 -7.05 19.44
N ASN A 92 0.72 -7.64 18.47
CA ASN A 92 -0.72 -7.43 18.19
C ASN A 92 -1.11 -5.97 17.93
N PHE A 93 -0.26 -5.18 17.25
CA PHE A 93 -0.61 -3.82 16.85
C PHE A 93 -0.58 -3.57 15.34
N LEU A 94 -0.52 -4.64 14.53
CA LEU A 94 -0.49 -4.52 13.08
C LEU A 94 -1.70 -3.75 12.50
N ASP A 95 -2.87 -3.89 13.12
CA ASP A 95 -4.12 -3.22 12.72
C ASP A 95 -4.25 -1.79 13.26
N LEU A 96 -3.27 -1.30 14.01
CA LEU A 96 -3.24 0.04 14.57
C LEU A 96 -2.32 0.96 13.76
N PRO A 97 -2.78 2.18 13.41
CA PRO A 97 -1.90 3.24 12.91
C PRO A 97 -1.19 3.86 14.12
N LEU A 98 -0.28 3.07 14.72
CA LEU A 98 0.25 3.32 16.05
C LEU A 98 1.00 4.66 16.15
N ILE A 99 1.75 5.02 15.09
CA ILE A 99 2.47 6.30 15.04
C ILE A 99 1.49 7.48 15.06
N ASP A 100 0.37 7.35 14.32
CA ASP A 100 -0.64 8.41 14.27
C ASP A 100 -1.32 8.58 15.64
N MET A 101 -1.55 7.46 16.35
CA MET A 101 -2.08 7.46 17.73
C MET A 101 -1.10 8.09 18.71
N TRP A 102 0.18 7.77 18.62
CA TRP A 102 1.22 8.39 19.43
C TRP A 102 1.37 9.89 19.13
N PHE A 103 1.29 10.24 17.83
CA PHE A 103 1.37 11.64 17.41
C PHE A 103 0.23 12.48 17.96
N ASP A 104 -0.99 11.94 18.02
CA ASP A 104 -2.13 12.61 18.66
C ASP A 104 -1.85 12.92 20.14
N ARG A 105 -1.27 11.97 20.87
CA ARG A 105 -0.85 12.17 22.27
C ARG A 105 0.32 13.13 22.42
N PHE A 106 1.30 13.04 21.51
CA PHE A 106 2.39 14.01 21.48
C PHE A 106 1.90 15.44 21.26
N VAL A 107 0.97 15.64 20.32
CA VAL A 107 0.38 16.96 20.06
C VAL A 107 -0.42 17.45 21.26
N ALA A 108 -1.17 16.58 21.94
CA ALA A 108 -1.89 16.95 23.17
C ALA A 108 -0.91 17.43 24.27
N ALA A 109 0.12 16.63 24.57
CA ALA A 109 1.14 17.01 25.54
C ALA A 109 1.88 18.31 25.18
N TRP A 110 2.14 18.51 23.88
CA TRP A 110 2.76 19.73 23.37
C TRP A 110 1.88 20.96 23.53
N THR A 111 0.58 20.84 23.18
CA THR A 111 -0.39 21.94 23.30
C THR A 111 -0.63 22.31 24.76
N ASP A 112 -0.73 21.32 25.65
CA ASP A 112 -0.90 21.54 27.09
C ASP A 112 0.34 22.21 27.70
N PHE A 113 1.55 21.75 27.35
CA PHE A 113 2.79 22.31 27.89
C PHE A 113 2.99 23.79 27.52
N PHE A 114 2.60 24.18 26.33
CA PHE A 114 2.76 25.56 25.83
C PHE A 114 1.48 26.38 25.84
N GLU A 115 0.40 25.87 26.40
CA GLU A 115 -0.93 26.52 26.46
C GLU A 115 -1.40 26.99 25.07
N LEU A 116 -1.22 26.15 24.04
CA LEU A 116 -1.55 26.48 22.65
C LEU A 116 -3.02 26.12 22.34
N PRO A 117 -3.64 26.80 21.34
CA PRO A 117 -4.95 26.39 20.85
C PRO A 117 -4.90 24.97 20.27
N PRO A 118 -6.02 24.21 20.31
CA PRO A 118 -6.08 22.85 19.77
C PRO A 118 -5.67 22.79 18.30
N PHE A 119 -4.84 21.81 17.96
CA PHE A 119 -4.47 21.53 16.59
C PHE A 119 -5.70 21.05 15.78
N LYS A 120 -5.91 21.62 14.60
CA LYS A 120 -6.96 21.19 13.67
C LYS A 120 -6.31 20.38 12.57
N PRO A 121 -6.41 19.03 12.60
CA PRO A 121 -5.86 18.19 11.55
C PRO A 121 -6.64 18.38 10.22
N PRO A 122 -6.03 18.02 9.07
CA PRO A 122 -6.71 18.02 7.79
C PRO A 122 -7.89 17.04 7.78
N VAL A 123 -8.84 17.29 6.85
CA VAL A 123 -10.02 16.44 6.70
C VAL A 123 -9.60 15.05 6.21
N ASN A 124 -10.20 14.01 6.79
CA ASN A 124 -10.03 12.63 6.36
C ASN A 124 -10.51 12.44 4.90
N THR A 125 -9.74 11.69 4.11
CA THR A 125 -10.08 11.33 2.73
C THR A 125 -9.99 9.82 2.55
N THR A 126 -10.90 9.27 1.72
CA THR A 126 -10.82 7.86 1.30
C THR A 126 -10.40 7.80 -0.17
N GLU A 127 -9.35 7.04 -0.46
CA GLU A 127 -8.89 6.79 -1.83
C GLU A 127 -8.92 5.27 -2.12
N LEU A 128 -9.53 4.90 -3.24
CA LEU A 128 -9.51 3.55 -3.75
C LEU A 128 -8.38 3.39 -4.76
N VAL A 129 -7.42 2.56 -4.42
CA VAL A 129 -6.28 2.18 -5.25
C VAL A 129 -6.66 0.94 -6.04
N VAL A 130 -6.93 1.10 -7.34
CA VAL A 130 -7.42 0.00 -8.18
C VAL A 130 -6.28 -0.57 -9.00
N GLU A 131 -5.89 -1.80 -8.69
CA GLU A 131 -4.96 -2.57 -9.51
C GLU A 131 -5.65 -3.17 -10.73
N ILE A 132 -5.01 -3.03 -11.88
CA ILE A 132 -5.47 -3.58 -13.16
C ILE A 132 -4.36 -4.48 -13.73
N PRO A 133 -4.23 -5.71 -13.22
CA PRO A 133 -3.26 -6.67 -13.75
C PRO A 133 -3.62 -7.11 -15.17
N GLN A 134 -4.92 -7.15 -15.49
CA GLN A 134 -5.46 -7.52 -16.79
C GLN A 134 -6.73 -6.70 -17.06
N LEU A 135 -6.82 -6.07 -18.25
CA LEU A 135 -8.03 -5.36 -18.68
C LEU A 135 -9.16 -6.30 -19.11
N TYR A 136 -8.81 -7.49 -19.57
CA TYR A 136 -9.76 -8.49 -20.04
C TYR A 136 -9.38 -9.87 -19.50
N ALA A 137 -10.37 -10.61 -19.03
CA ALA A 137 -10.15 -11.95 -18.53
C ALA A 137 -9.84 -12.94 -19.68
N TYR A 138 -10.56 -12.84 -20.80
CA TYR A 138 -10.51 -13.80 -21.90
C TYR A 138 -10.38 -13.15 -23.28
N LYS A 139 -10.99 -11.98 -23.52
CA LYS A 139 -10.96 -11.28 -24.81
C LYS A 139 -9.56 -10.78 -25.17
N TYR A 140 -9.31 -10.60 -26.45
CA TYR A 140 -8.09 -10.00 -27.02
C TYR A 140 -6.78 -10.73 -26.69
N LYS A 141 -6.83 -11.93 -26.12
CA LYS A 141 -5.68 -12.83 -25.99
C LYS A 141 -5.48 -13.57 -27.32
N THR A 142 -4.25 -13.97 -27.64
CA THR A 142 -4.01 -14.81 -28.81
C THR A 142 -4.75 -16.14 -28.68
N LEU A 143 -5.23 -16.70 -29.81
CA LEU A 143 -5.95 -17.99 -29.81
C LEU A 143 -5.12 -19.09 -29.15
N PHE A 144 -3.81 -19.09 -29.41
CA PHE A 144 -2.87 -20.05 -28.83
C PHE A 144 -2.84 -19.94 -27.30
N ARG A 145 -2.70 -18.72 -26.77
CA ARG A 145 -2.73 -18.47 -25.32
C ARG A 145 -4.07 -18.87 -24.70
N SER A 146 -5.18 -18.51 -25.35
CA SER A 146 -6.53 -18.86 -24.86
C SER A 146 -6.74 -20.37 -24.81
N PHE A 147 -6.23 -21.11 -25.79
CA PHE A 147 -6.29 -22.56 -25.83
C PHE A 147 -5.50 -23.21 -24.68
N PHE A 148 -4.22 -22.83 -24.50
CA PHE A 148 -3.40 -23.42 -23.44
C PHE A 148 -3.86 -23.03 -22.03
N GLU A 149 -4.31 -21.79 -21.83
CA GLU A 149 -4.92 -21.40 -20.55
C GLU A 149 -6.22 -22.18 -20.29
N GLY A 150 -7.01 -22.46 -21.34
CA GLY A 150 -8.22 -23.29 -21.26
C GLY A 150 -7.90 -24.75 -20.90
N LEU A 151 -6.89 -25.33 -21.53
CA LEU A 151 -6.43 -26.67 -21.22
C LEU A 151 -5.88 -26.80 -19.79
N TYR A 152 -5.15 -25.79 -19.34
CA TYR A 152 -4.64 -25.71 -17.97
C TYR A 152 -5.78 -25.59 -16.94
N ASP A 153 -6.80 -24.76 -17.19
CA ASP A 153 -7.98 -24.64 -16.33
C ASP A 153 -8.79 -25.95 -16.30
N PHE A 154 -8.92 -26.62 -17.44
CA PHE A 154 -9.58 -27.92 -17.55
C PHE A 154 -8.83 -29.01 -16.74
N GLY A 155 -7.51 -29.10 -16.89
CA GLY A 155 -6.67 -30.06 -16.14
C GLY A 155 -6.71 -29.84 -14.61
N ARG A 156 -7.08 -28.64 -14.15
CA ARG A 156 -7.31 -28.30 -12.74
C ARG A 156 -8.77 -28.40 -12.30
N LEU A 157 -9.63 -29.03 -13.09
CA LEU A 157 -11.07 -29.22 -12.83
C LEU A 157 -11.83 -27.88 -12.65
N LYS A 158 -11.33 -26.78 -13.23
CA LYS A 158 -11.99 -25.46 -13.20
C LYS A 158 -12.97 -25.31 -14.37
N PHE A 159 -13.92 -26.25 -14.49
CA PHE A 159 -14.85 -26.33 -15.62
C PHE A 159 -15.65 -25.04 -15.87
N THR A 160 -16.05 -24.34 -14.82
CA THR A 160 -16.77 -23.07 -14.92
C THR A 160 -15.96 -22.00 -15.65
N ARG A 161 -14.64 -21.89 -15.34
CA ARG A 161 -13.74 -20.96 -16.02
C ARG A 161 -13.50 -21.33 -17.48
N THR A 162 -13.33 -22.62 -17.76
CA THR A 162 -13.17 -23.12 -19.14
C THR A 162 -14.43 -22.82 -19.97
N PHE A 163 -15.61 -23.07 -19.40
CA PHE A 163 -16.88 -22.78 -20.07
C PHE A 163 -17.10 -21.27 -20.28
N ASP A 164 -16.88 -20.44 -19.26
CA ASP A 164 -16.97 -18.97 -19.37
C ASP A 164 -16.00 -18.43 -20.43
N ARG A 165 -14.76 -18.92 -20.47
CA ARG A 165 -13.76 -18.59 -21.50
C ARG A 165 -14.31 -18.89 -22.90
N LEU A 166 -14.83 -20.10 -23.11
CA LEU A 166 -15.40 -20.52 -24.40
C LEU A 166 -16.55 -19.60 -24.83
N MET A 167 -17.46 -19.32 -23.92
CA MET A 167 -18.62 -18.47 -24.20
C MET A 167 -18.21 -17.01 -24.53
N VAL A 168 -17.17 -16.48 -23.87
CA VAL A 168 -16.65 -15.14 -24.16
C VAL A 168 -15.89 -15.10 -25.48
N VAL A 169 -15.06 -16.11 -25.78
CA VAL A 169 -14.30 -16.20 -27.05
C VAL A 169 -15.24 -16.34 -28.23
N LEU A 170 -16.30 -17.14 -28.09
CA LEU A 170 -17.36 -17.31 -29.11
C LEU A 170 -18.35 -16.12 -29.16
N ARG A 171 -18.15 -15.07 -28.36
CA ARG A 171 -19.00 -13.87 -28.28
C ARG A 171 -20.44 -14.09 -27.79
N PHE A 172 -20.73 -15.21 -27.17
CA PHE A 172 -22.04 -15.45 -26.54
C PHE A 172 -22.18 -14.75 -25.17
N ARG A 173 -21.07 -14.34 -24.57
CA ARG A 173 -21.04 -13.57 -23.32
C ARG A 173 -20.04 -12.44 -23.39
N GLU A 174 -20.28 -11.39 -22.62
CA GLU A 174 -19.29 -10.34 -22.42
C GLU A 174 -18.14 -10.81 -21.52
N ASP A 175 -16.97 -10.18 -21.70
CA ASP A 175 -15.84 -10.44 -20.84
C ASP A 175 -16.15 -9.91 -19.43
N PRO A 176 -15.89 -10.68 -18.37
CA PRO A 176 -16.26 -10.29 -17.01
C PRO A 176 -15.55 -9.03 -16.48
N LEU A 177 -14.46 -8.58 -17.10
CA LEU A 177 -13.72 -7.38 -16.69
C LEU A 177 -14.10 -6.12 -17.50
N ILE A 178 -15.09 -6.22 -18.40
CA ILE A 178 -15.62 -5.06 -19.12
C ILE A 178 -16.47 -4.19 -18.17
N GLY A 179 -16.46 -2.88 -18.41
CA GLY A 179 -17.34 -1.95 -17.73
C GLY A 179 -16.77 -1.36 -16.44
N LEU A 180 -15.44 -1.38 -16.27
CA LEU A 180 -14.81 -0.79 -15.08
C LEU A 180 -15.21 0.67 -14.88
N ILE A 181 -15.14 1.48 -15.94
CA ILE A 181 -15.47 2.92 -15.86
C ILE A 181 -16.94 3.13 -15.52
N GLU A 182 -17.85 2.40 -16.17
CA GLU A 182 -19.29 2.49 -15.94
C GLU A 182 -19.67 2.13 -14.50
N HIS A 183 -19.01 1.12 -13.93
CA HIS A 183 -19.23 0.76 -12.53
C HIS A 183 -18.69 1.84 -11.58
N MET A 184 -17.60 2.49 -11.93
CA MET A 184 -17.02 3.54 -11.10
C MET A 184 -17.80 4.84 -11.18
N GLU A 185 -18.51 5.11 -12.25
CA GLU A 185 -19.41 6.27 -12.34
C GLU A 185 -20.52 6.25 -11.28
N ALA A 186 -20.93 5.07 -10.85
CA ALA A 186 -21.89 4.93 -9.74
C ALA A 186 -21.34 5.47 -8.40
N PHE A 187 -20.03 5.56 -8.24
CA PHE A 187 -19.38 6.11 -7.04
C PHE A 187 -19.04 7.59 -7.15
N ARG A 188 -19.31 8.23 -8.27
CA ARG A 188 -18.97 9.65 -8.52
C ARG A 188 -19.65 10.63 -7.55
N SER A 189 -20.77 10.23 -6.96
CA SER A 189 -21.50 11.01 -5.95
C SER A 189 -20.98 10.88 -4.52
N THR A 190 -20.02 9.98 -4.28
CA THR A 190 -19.39 9.76 -2.97
C THR A 190 -18.11 10.56 -2.84
N ALA A 191 -17.73 10.91 -1.60
CA ALA A 191 -16.47 11.61 -1.31
C ALA A 191 -15.22 10.70 -1.46
N VAL A 192 -15.28 9.73 -2.38
CA VAL A 192 -14.23 8.74 -2.62
C VAL A 192 -13.47 9.07 -3.89
N SER A 193 -12.16 9.15 -3.82
CA SER A 193 -11.28 9.30 -4.98
C SER A 193 -10.75 7.96 -5.48
N PHE A 194 -10.37 7.92 -6.76
CA PHE A 194 -9.83 6.73 -7.41
C PHE A 194 -8.45 6.98 -8.00
N ARG A 195 -7.59 5.96 -7.91
CA ARG A 195 -6.31 5.92 -8.59
C ARG A 195 -6.08 4.55 -9.20
N PHE A 196 -5.72 4.51 -10.48
CA PHE A 196 -5.46 3.28 -11.21
C PHE A 196 -3.98 2.94 -11.27
N PHE A 197 -3.67 1.66 -11.11
CA PHE A 197 -2.35 1.10 -11.37
C PHE A 197 -2.49 -0.06 -12.35
N ALA A 198 -2.05 0.15 -13.59
CA ALA A 198 -2.26 -0.82 -14.67
C ALA A 198 -0.96 -1.47 -15.12
N LEU A 199 -1.02 -2.78 -15.32
CA LEU A 199 0.12 -3.56 -15.81
C LEU A 199 0.24 -3.41 -17.33
N TYR A 200 1.30 -2.71 -17.76
CA TYR A 200 1.61 -2.50 -19.19
C TYR A 200 3.07 -2.84 -19.46
N THR A 201 3.38 -4.12 -19.45
CA THR A 201 4.72 -4.68 -19.60
C THR A 201 4.73 -5.84 -20.58
N ALA A 202 5.91 -6.32 -20.92
CA ALA A 202 6.07 -7.57 -21.63
C ALA A 202 5.49 -8.75 -20.83
N LEU A 203 5.04 -9.79 -21.54
CA LEU A 203 4.50 -10.98 -20.88
C LEU A 203 5.60 -11.71 -20.13
N GLY A 204 5.33 -12.05 -18.89
CA GLY A 204 6.21 -12.80 -17.98
C GLY A 204 5.46 -13.93 -17.26
N VAL A 205 6.17 -14.66 -16.42
CA VAL A 205 5.59 -15.76 -15.62
C VAL A 205 4.53 -15.21 -14.65
N HIS A 206 4.85 -14.09 -14.00
CA HIS A 206 3.97 -13.44 -13.02
C HIS A 206 3.19 -12.27 -13.64
N ASP A 207 3.63 -11.73 -14.77
CA ASP A 207 3.07 -10.56 -15.42
C ASP A 207 2.27 -10.99 -16.67
N LYS A 208 0.96 -11.21 -16.48
CA LYS A 208 0.07 -11.78 -17.49
C LYS A 208 -0.92 -10.78 -18.05
N SER A 209 -0.45 -9.61 -18.49
CA SER A 209 -1.31 -8.62 -19.14
C SER A 209 -1.60 -8.98 -20.62
N LEU A 210 -2.33 -8.13 -21.32
CA LEU A 210 -2.39 -8.16 -22.78
C LEU A 210 -1.06 -7.69 -23.37
N SER A 211 -0.81 -8.06 -24.63
CA SER A 211 0.37 -7.56 -25.34
C SER A 211 0.41 -6.03 -25.36
N VAL A 212 1.58 -5.46 -25.12
CA VAL A 212 1.83 -4.02 -25.23
C VAL A 212 1.59 -3.45 -26.63
N PHE A 213 1.62 -4.30 -27.66
CA PHE A 213 1.34 -3.94 -29.06
C PHE A 213 -0.16 -4.00 -29.40
N SER A 214 -1.02 -4.46 -28.48
CA SER A 214 -2.46 -4.52 -28.70
C SER A 214 -3.05 -3.10 -28.71
N LYS A 215 -3.59 -2.68 -29.86
CA LYS A 215 -4.27 -1.39 -30.00
C LYS A 215 -5.42 -1.24 -28.99
N LYS A 216 -6.17 -2.33 -28.73
CA LYS A 216 -7.27 -2.31 -27.77
C LYS A 216 -6.74 -2.07 -26.35
N HIS A 217 -5.65 -2.73 -25.95
CA HIS A 217 -4.98 -2.50 -24.66
C HIS A 217 -4.58 -1.03 -24.49
N GLN A 218 -3.94 -0.47 -25.52
CA GLN A 218 -3.50 0.94 -25.52
C GLN A 218 -4.68 1.92 -25.42
N GLN A 219 -5.76 1.68 -26.16
CA GLN A 219 -6.96 2.52 -26.12
C GLN A 219 -7.62 2.52 -24.75
N GLU A 220 -7.81 1.35 -24.14
CA GLU A 220 -8.42 1.25 -22.82
C GLU A 220 -7.59 1.94 -21.74
N LEU A 221 -6.25 1.78 -21.77
CA LEU A 221 -5.37 2.46 -20.81
C LEU A 221 -5.41 3.98 -20.98
N LYS A 222 -5.53 4.51 -22.21
CA LYS A 222 -5.73 5.94 -22.46
C LYS A 222 -7.06 6.40 -21.88
N SER A 223 -8.15 5.70 -22.15
CA SER A 223 -9.49 6.02 -21.61
C SER A 223 -9.48 6.04 -20.07
N LEU A 224 -8.83 5.05 -19.42
CA LEU A 224 -8.66 5.04 -17.98
C LEU A 224 -7.87 6.25 -17.48
N SER A 225 -6.80 6.64 -18.19
CA SER A 225 -5.96 7.78 -17.80
C SER A 225 -6.66 9.14 -17.99
N ASP A 226 -7.68 9.21 -18.81
CA ASP A 226 -8.52 10.39 -18.97
C ASP A 226 -9.64 10.46 -17.93
N TYR A 227 -10.04 9.30 -17.39
CA TYR A 227 -11.08 9.20 -16.36
C TYR A 227 -10.55 9.54 -14.95
N ALA A 228 -9.39 8.96 -14.55
CA ALA A 228 -8.78 9.19 -13.24
C ALA A 228 -7.24 9.07 -13.30
N PRO A 229 -6.51 9.56 -12.28
CA PRO A 229 -5.07 9.41 -12.20
C PRO A 229 -4.65 7.95 -12.38
N THR A 230 -3.88 7.68 -13.44
CA THR A 230 -3.46 6.34 -13.82
C THR A 230 -1.94 6.27 -13.91
N ALA A 231 -1.35 5.24 -13.32
CA ALA A 231 0.08 5.01 -13.24
C ALA A 231 0.42 3.53 -13.50
N PRO A 232 1.68 3.20 -13.75
CA PRO A 232 2.07 1.81 -13.93
C PRO A 232 1.97 0.98 -12.65
N LEU A 233 1.42 -0.22 -12.77
CA LEU A 233 1.69 -1.33 -11.88
C LEU A 233 3.03 -1.90 -12.31
N ALA A 234 4.10 -1.64 -11.54
CA ALA A 234 5.45 -2.09 -11.87
C ALA A 234 5.51 -3.61 -11.93
N SER A 235 6.07 -4.15 -12.99
CA SER A 235 6.09 -5.59 -13.24
C SER A 235 6.86 -6.36 -12.17
N PHE A 236 6.55 -7.64 -11.99
CA PHE A 236 7.33 -8.52 -11.11
C PHE A 236 8.80 -8.61 -11.59
N GLU A 237 9.02 -8.67 -12.90
CA GLU A 237 10.36 -8.65 -13.51
C GLU A 237 11.17 -7.40 -13.11
N SER A 238 10.52 -6.25 -12.90
CA SER A 238 11.18 -5.01 -12.52
C SER A 238 11.82 -5.04 -11.14
N THR A 239 11.40 -5.97 -10.26
CA THR A 239 12.04 -6.20 -8.95
C THR A 239 13.41 -6.85 -9.07
N GLN A 240 13.67 -7.49 -10.21
CA GLN A 240 14.93 -8.19 -10.49
C GLN A 240 15.91 -7.31 -11.28
N LYS A 241 15.38 -6.40 -12.10
CA LYS A 241 16.16 -5.61 -13.06
C LYS A 241 15.65 -4.17 -13.13
N SER A 242 16.43 -3.21 -12.64
CA SER A 242 16.11 -1.78 -12.71
C SER A 242 15.89 -1.27 -14.14
N GLN A 243 16.58 -1.89 -15.12
CA GLN A 243 16.38 -1.56 -16.53
C GLN A 243 14.95 -1.87 -16.99
N THR A 244 14.33 -2.96 -16.52
CA THR A 244 12.94 -3.31 -16.82
C THR A 244 11.98 -2.27 -16.24
N LEU A 245 12.24 -1.80 -15.01
CA LEU A 245 11.45 -0.73 -14.39
C LEU A 245 11.44 0.54 -15.26
N ASN A 246 12.61 1.00 -15.69
CA ASN A 246 12.71 2.19 -16.55
C ASN A 246 12.03 2.00 -17.90
N GLN A 247 12.12 0.81 -18.49
CA GLN A 247 11.41 0.48 -19.73
C GLN A 247 9.90 0.53 -19.56
N ASP A 248 9.37 -0.03 -18.47
CA ASP A 248 7.93 -0.03 -18.17
C ASP A 248 7.42 1.40 -17.94
N ILE A 249 8.16 2.21 -17.16
CA ILE A 249 7.83 3.61 -16.90
C ILE A 249 7.82 4.42 -18.22
N ASN A 250 8.86 4.29 -19.04
CA ASN A 250 8.98 5.03 -20.32
C ASN A 250 7.88 4.61 -21.30
N ARG A 251 7.60 3.30 -21.39
CA ARG A 251 6.53 2.77 -22.24
C ARG A 251 5.17 3.30 -21.81
N PHE A 252 4.88 3.31 -20.50
CA PHE A 252 3.63 3.82 -19.98
C PHE A 252 3.50 5.35 -20.19
N SER A 253 4.55 6.10 -19.89
CA SER A 253 4.62 7.54 -20.14
C SER A 253 4.41 7.90 -21.62
N GLY A 254 5.07 7.16 -22.53
CA GLY A 254 4.88 7.32 -23.96
C GLY A 254 3.48 6.99 -24.45
N LEU A 255 2.78 6.04 -23.79
CA LEU A 255 1.40 5.69 -24.12
C LEU A 255 0.42 6.80 -23.76
N ILE A 256 0.49 7.32 -22.52
CA ILE A 256 -0.47 8.32 -22.02
C ILE A 256 -0.03 9.77 -22.27
N HIS A 257 1.17 9.99 -22.81
CA HIS A 257 1.78 11.31 -23.06
C HIS A 257 1.86 12.20 -21.81
N ARG A 258 2.11 11.59 -20.65
CA ARG A 258 2.25 12.29 -19.36
C ARG A 258 3.43 11.73 -18.58
N PRO A 259 4.16 12.56 -17.80
CA PRO A 259 5.23 12.05 -16.94
C PRO A 259 4.67 11.17 -15.82
N ILE A 260 5.33 10.05 -15.58
CA ILE A 260 4.97 9.12 -14.48
C ILE A 260 5.63 9.59 -13.20
N LYS A 261 4.82 9.84 -12.16
CA LYS A 261 5.29 10.25 -10.84
C LYS A 261 4.84 9.30 -9.73
N ALA A 262 3.88 8.43 -10.01
CA ALA A 262 3.35 7.45 -9.06
C ALA A 262 3.60 6.04 -9.57
N ILE A 263 3.74 5.09 -8.64
CA ILE A 263 3.95 3.67 -8.94
C ILE A 263 3.33 2.78 -7.86
N ARG A 264 2.98 1.57 -8.22
CA ARG A 264 2.65 0.48 -7.29
C ARG A 264 3.34 -0.79 -7.77
N GLN A 265 3.92 -1.56 -6.87
CA GLN A 265 4.62 -2.80 -7.20
C GLN A 265 3.64 -3.97 -7.35
N HIS A 266 3.65 -4.62 -8.50
CA HIS A 266 2.88 -5.85 -8.71
C HIS A 266 3.34 -6.96 -7.74
N LYS A 267 2.40 -7.68 -7.17
CA LYS A 267 2.65 -8.71 -6.13
C LYS A 267 3.26 -8.19 -4.83
N LEU A 268 3.39 -6.86 -4.67
CA LEU A 268 3.91 -6.21 -3.47
C LEU A 268 5.30 -6.72 -3.05
N VAL A 269 6.16 -7.06 -4.01
CA VAL A 269 7.53 -7.47 -3.74
C VAL A 269 8.38 -6.22 -3.50
N LEU A 270 8.57 -5.90 -2.23
CA LEU A 270 9.43 -4.81 -1.78
C LEU A 270 10.68 -5.40 -1.15
N ARG A 271 11.85 -4.94 -1.57
CA ARG A 271 13.17 -5.26 -1.00
C ARG A 271 13.82 -3.96 -0.58
N PHE A 272 14.01 -3.78 0.72
CA PHE A 272 14.62 -2.57 1.25
C PHE A 272 16.14 -2.70 1.28
N PRO A 273 16.86 -1.63 0.88
CA PRO A 273 16.36 -0.36 0.32
C PRO A 273 16.15 -0.38 -1.20
N ASP A 274 16.54 -1.43 -1.90
CA ASP A 274 16.76 -1.49 -3.35
C ASP A 274 15.54 -1.07 -4.18
N THR A 275 14.33 -1.53 -3.80
CA THR A 275 13.11 -1.18 -4.53
C THR A 275 12.85 0.34 -4.51
N TYR A 276 13.02 0.98 -3.37
CA TYR A 276 12.74 2.41 -3.23
C TYR A 276 13.86 3.29 -3.78
N ARG A 277 15.11 2.81 -3.76
CA ARG A 277 16.22 3.43 -4.51
C ARG A 277 15.96 3.39 -6.01
N ALA A 278 15.50 2.25 -6.54
CA ALA A 278 15.15 2.13 -7.96
C ALA A 278 13.99 3.04 -8.35
N PHE A 279 12.94 3.17 -7.52
CA PHE A 279 11.85 4.11 -7.76
C PHE A 279 12.33 5.56 -7.75
N SER A 280 13.10 5.96 -6.75
CA SER A 280 13.63 7.32 -6.63
C SER A 280 14.54 7.69 -7.81
N SER A 281 15.45 6.80 -8.21
CA SER A 281 16.37 7.02 -9.36
C SER A 281 15.63 7.07 -10.70
N SER A 282 14.48 6.41 -10.82
CA SER A 282 13.59 6.49 -11.99
C SER A 282 12.69 7.72 -12.00
N GLY A 283 12.85 8.66 -11.05
CA GLY A 283 12.09 9.91 -10.98
C GLY A 283 10.68 9.78 -10.40
N ILE A 284 10.35 8.64 -9.81
CA ILE A 284 9.09 8.41 -9.09
C ILE A 284 9.07 9.25 -7.81
N LYS A 285 7.91 9.81 -7.49
CA LYS A 285 7.68 10.66 -6.32
C LYS A 285 6.69 10.05 -5.31
N HIS A 286 5.85 9.11 -5.74
CA HIS A 286 4.78 8.54 -4.94
C HIS A 286 4.74 7.02 -5.10
N ASP A 287 4.88 6.28 -4.00
CA ASP A 287 4.69 4.83 -3.95
C ASP A 287 3.40 4.47 -3.24
N TYR A 288 2.68 3.48 -3.79
CA TYR A 288 1.44 2.93 -3.25
C TYR A 288 1.57 1.42 -2.96
N SER A 289 2.77 0.96 -2.60
CA SER A 289 3.05 -0.46 -2.39
C SER A 289 3.17 -0.85 -0.92
N MET A 290 3.19 0.12 0.03
CA MET A 290 3.40 -0.13 1.46
C MET A 290 2.18 -0.81 2.08
N GLN A 291 2.15 -2.14 1.99
CA GLN A 291 1.05 -2.99 2.39
C GLN A 291 1.55 -4.43 2.59
N TYR A 292 0.91 -5.20 3.46
CA TYR A 292 1.04 -6.66 3.47
C TYR A 292 -0.02 -7.29 2.54
N PRO A 293 0.33 -8.29 1.71
CA PRO A 293 -0.62 -8.89 0.78
C PRO A 293 -1.71 -9.72 1.47
N ASP A 294 -1.34 -10.40 2.57
CA ASP A 294 -2.16 -11.44 3.19
C ASP A 294 -2.76 -11.04 4.55
N SER A 295 -2.34 -9.90 5.11
CA SER A 295 -2.84 -9.40 6.39
C SER A 295 -3.29 -7.95 6.30
N PRO A 296 -4.49 -7.61 6.80
CA PRO A 296 -4.91 -6.22 6.93
C PRO A 296 -4.05 -5.50 7.99
N GLY A 297 -3.92 -4.19 7.86
CA GLY A 297 -3.18 -3.39 8.82
C GLY A 297 -2.17 -2.45 8.18
N PHE A 298 -1.33 -1.86 9.00
CA PHE A 298 -0.40 -0.81 8.60
C PHE A 298 1.04 -1.33 8.64
N ARG A 299 1.61 -1.69 7.47
CA ARG A 299 2.98 -2.21 7.39
C ARG A 299 4.02 -1.26 7.96
N ALA A 300 3.82 0.05 7.87
CA ALA A 300 4.67 1.08 8.46
C ALA A 300 4.04 1.72 9.72
N SER A 301 3.02 1.10 10.31
CA SER A 301 2.32 1.55 11.53
C SER A 301 1.79 2.99 11.48
N THR A 302 1.56 3.53 10.27
CA THR A 302 0.94 4.84 10.02
C THR A 302 0.00 4.77 8.82
N ALA A 303 -1.03 5.59 8.81
CA ALA A 303 -1.91 5.82 7.66
C ALA A 303 -1.53 7.08 6.88
N HIS A 304 -0.79 8.01 7.49
CA HIS A 304 -0.37 9.24 6.83
C HIS A 304 0.75 8.98 5.82
N PRO A 305 0.75 9.66 4.67
CA PRO A 305 1.87 9.65 3.75
C PRO A 305 3.13 10.21 4.40
N PHE A 306 4.27 9.57 4.15
CA PHE A 306 5.56 10.00 4.68
C PHE A 306 6.66 9.88 3.63
N ARG A 307 7.76 10.61 3.81
CA ARG A 307 8.94 10.48 2.96
C ARG A 307 9.79 9.32 3.43
N PHE A 308 10.18 8.46 2.50
CA PHE A 308 11.04 7.33 2.81
C PHE A 308 12.42 7.81 3.27
N PHE A 309 12.88 7.28 4.39
CA PHE A 309 14.24 7.44 4.88
C PHE A 309 15.03 6.18 4.58
N ASP A 310 16.11 6.30 3.82
CA ASP A 310 17.00 5.21 3.49
C ASP A 310 18.06 5.07 4.60
N LEU A 311 17.95 4.00 5.38
CA LEU A 311 18.86 3.73 6.49
C LEU A 311 20.30 3.47 6.03
N GLY A 312 20.49 2.88 4.85
CA GLY A 312 21.82 2.58 4.33
C GLY A 312 22.58 3.81 3.83
N GLU A 313 21.85 4.84 3.36
CA GLU A 313 22.41 6.12 2.91
C GLU A 313 22.24 7.23 3.96
N GLU A 314 21.57 6.92 5.07
CA GLU A 314 21.25 7.86 6.17
C GLU A 314 20.62 9.17 5.70
N GLN A 315 19.71 9.07 4.68
CA GLN A 315 19.10 10.26 4.11
C GLN A 315 17.63 10.08 3.78
N GLN A 316 16.89 11.18 3.87
CA GLN A 316 15.51 11.24 3.41
C GLN A 316 15.47 11.31 1.88
N THR A 317 14.74 10.41 1.26
CA THR A 317 14.55 10.39 -0.19
C THR A 317 13.40 11.31 -0.62
N PRO A 318 13.33 11.70 -1.92
CA PRO A 318 12.19 12.46 -2.43
C PRO A 318 10.93 11.60 -2.64
N LEU A 319 10.96 10.31 -2.33
CA LEU A 319 9.87 9.37 -2.51
C LEU A 319 8.89 9.46 -1.33
N THR A 320 7.64 9.80 -1.61
CA THR A 320 6.54 9.78 -0.64
C THR A 320 5.84 8.43 -0.69
N ILE A 321 5.75 7.78 0.44
CA ILE A 321 5.08 6.50 0.63
C ILE A 321 3.63 6.76 1.05
N HIS A 322 2.67 6.09 0.41
CA HIS A 322 1.25 6.12 0.73
C HIS A 322 0.83 4.76 1.29
N PRO A 323 0.73 4.61 2.62
CA PRO A 323 0.38 3.32 3.24
C PRO A 323 -1.05 2.89 2.90
N ILE A 324 -1.23 1.60 2.65
CA ILE A 324 -2.53 1.01 2.35
C ILE A 324 -2.87 0.03 3.47
N CYS A 325 -4.03 0.23 4.11
CA CYS A 325 -4.43 -0.55 5.29
C CYS A 325 -5.26 -1.80 4.96
N LEU A 326 -6.00 -1.76 3.86
CA LEU A 326 -6.89 -2.85 3.45
C LEU A 326 -6.72 -3.18 1.96
N SER A 327 -7.00 -4.43 1.61
CA SER A 327 -7.09 -4.87 0.22
C SER A 327 -8.29 -5.77 -0.01
N GLU A 328 -8.60 -5.99 -1.29
CA GLU A 328 -9.64 -6.92 -1.71
C GLU A 328 -9.45 -8.32 -1.12
N SER A 329 -8.21 -8.84 -1.07
CA SER A 329 -7.90 -10.14 -0.50
C SER A 329 -8.28 -10.24 0.97
N HIS A 330 -8.00 -9.21 1.76
CA HIS A 330 -8.35 -9.15 3.18
C HIS A 330 -9.87 -9.16 3.39
N ILE A 331 -10.58 -8.45 2.52
CA ILE A 331 -12.04 -8.36 2.57
C ILE A 331 -12.65 -9.70 2.14
N ARG A 332 -12.17 -10.30 1.05
CA ARG A 332 -12.62 -11.62 0.57
C ARG A 332 -12.34 -12.76 1.55
N ALA A 333 -11.27 -12.66 2.33
CA ALA A 333 -10.98 -13.63 3.40
C ALA A 333 -12.08 -13.65 4.47
N GLN A 334 -12.86 -12.58 4.60
CA GLN A 334 -14.05 -12.56 5.43
C GLN A 334 -15.19 -13.29 4.72
N GLN A 335 -15.54 -14.48 5.19
CA GLN A 335 -16.53 -15.38 4.54
C GLN A 335 -17.95 -14.79 4.47
N TYR A 336 -18.29 -13.83 5.34
CA TYR A 336 -19.62 -13.26 5.47
C TYR A 336 -19.62 -11.76 5.20
N ALA A 337 -20.60 -11.27 4.42
CA ALA A 337 -20.79 -9.87 4.08
C ALA A 337 -20.81 -8.94 5.34
N ARG A 338 -21.42 -9.41 6.43
CA ARG A 338 -21.43 -8.68 7.70
C ARG A 338 -20.01 -8.45 8.26
N LYS A 339 -19.14 -9.48 8.21
CA LYS A 339 -17.77 -9.37 8.67
C LYS A 339 -16.93 -8.46 7.77
N MET A 340 -17.15 -8.53 6.45
CA MET A 340 -16.52 -7.60 5.49
C MET A 340 -16.83 -6.14 5.84
N ARG A 341 -18.11 -5.84 6.06
CA ARG A 341 -18.56 -4.51 6.46
C ARG A 341 -17.99 -4.08 7.81
N GLN A 342 -18.00 -4.97 8.79
CA GLN A 342 -17.43 -4.68 10.12
C GLN A 342 -15.93 -4.34 10.05
N LEU A 343 -15.16 -5.09 9.25
CA LEU A 343 -13.74 -4.82 9.03
C LEU A 343 -13.55 -3.41 8.43
N PHE A 344 -14.24 -3.11 7.34
CA PHE A 344 -14.14 -1.81 6.66
C PHE A 344 -14.51 -0.65 7.59
N ILE A 345 -15.70 -0.71 8.23
CA ILE A 345 -16.17 0.33 9.15
C ILE A 345 -15.23 0.48 10.35
N GLY A 346 -14.65 -0.62 10.83
CA GLY A 346 -13.67 -0.59 11.93
C GLY A 346 -12.44 0.26 11.60
N TYR A 347 -11.84 0.05 10.42
CA TYR A 347 -10.73 0.86 9.93
C TYR A 347 -11.16 2.32 9.66
N GLN A 348 -12.27 2.51 8.97
CA GLN A 348 -12.80 3.84 8.66
C GLN A 348 -13.04 4.67 9.93
N SER A 349 -13.73 4.12 10.93
CA SER A 349 -14.03 4.82 12.18
C SER A 349 -12.75 5.15 12.97
N ARG A 350 -11.76 4.26 12.98
CA ARG A 350 -10.47 4.50 13.62
C ARG A 350 -9.72 5.64 12.97
N LEU A 351 -9.62 5.62 11.63
CA LEU A 351 -8.92 6.65 10.87
C LEU A 351 -9.65 8.00 10.88
N GLN A 352 -10.97 8.00 10.91
CA GLN A 352 -11.75 9.23 11.08
C GLN A 352 -11.45 9.93 12.42
N LYS A 353 -11.31 9.18 13.51
CA LYS A 353 -10.96 9.75 14.83
C LYS A 353 -9.58 10.43 14.83
N LEU A 354 -8.65 9.89 14.03
CA LEU A 354 -7.28 10.41 13.89
C LEU A 354 -7.16 11.43 12.75
N ASN A 355 -8.25 11.71 12.01
CA ASN A 355 -8.25 12.50 10.78
C ASN A 355 -7.21 12.03 9.74
N ALA A 356 -6.93 10.73 9.75
CA ALA A 356 -5.96 10.10 8.89
C ALA A 356 -6.61 9.59 7.58
N PRO A 357 -5.91 9.61 6.44
CA PRO A 357 -6.44 9.12 5.18
C PRO A 357 -6.64 7.60 5.22
N MET A 358 -7.67 7.12 4.50
CA MET A 358 -7.92 5.70 4.32
C MET A 358 -7.67 5.29 2.88
N LEU A 359 -6.64 4.48 2.64
CA LEU A 359 -6.34 3.91 1.34
C LEU A 359 -6.70 2.43 1.32
N VAL A 360 -7.48 2.02 0.31
CA VAL A 360 -7.94 0.64 0.14
C VAL A 360 -7.57 0.15 -1.26
N ALA A 361 -6.83 -0.96 -1.34
CA ALA A 361 -6.44 -1.56 -2.60
C ALA A 361 -7.50 -2.57 -3.07
N LEU A 362 -7.99 -2.36 -4.27
CA LEU A 362 -8.94 -3.24 -4.96
C LEU A 362 -8.34 -3.69 -6.28
N THR A 363 -8.82 -4.78 -6.84
CA THR A 363 -8.54 -5.16 -8.23
C THR A 363 -9.74 -4.79 -9.11
N ASN A 364 -9.53 -4.68 -10.42
CA ASN A 364 -10.65 -4.50 -11.34
C ASN A 364 -11.63 -5.68 -11.34
N GLU A 365 -11.26 -6.83 -10.81
CA GLU A 365 -12.17 -7.95 -10.57
C GLU A 365 -13.26 -7.63 -9.54
N THR A 366 -12.98 -6.70 -8.59
CA THR A 366 -13.96 -6.25 -7.59
C THR A 366 -15.19 -5.63 -8.23
N PHE A 367 -15.01 -4.95 -9.35
CA PHE A 367 -16.07 -4.27 -10.09
C PHE A 367 -16.84 -5.17 -11.07
N ASN A 368 -16.54 -6.46 -11.10
CA ASN A 368 -17.26 -7.42 -11.93
C ASN A 368 -18.65 -7.69 -11.34
N ASN A 369 -19.71 -7.48 -12.16
CA ASN A 369 -21.12 -7.71 -11.79
C ASN A 369 -21.45 -9.14 -11.31
N ARG A 370 -20.59 -10.12 -11.62
CA ARG A 370 -20.74 -11.51 -11.19
C ARG A 370 -20.09 -11.81 -9.84
N SER A 371 -19.37 -10.85 -9.27
CA SER A 371 -18.68 -11.07 -8.01
C SER A 371 -19.62 -10.83 -6.83
N LYS A 372 -19.48 -11.64 -5.78
CA LYS A 372 -20.13 -11.44 -4.47
C LYS A 372 -19.78 -10.08 -3.82
N ASN A 373 -18.99 -9.26 -4.49
CA ASN A 373 -18.49 -7.97 -4.05
C ASN A 373 -19.46 -6.82 -4.30
N ALA A 374 -20.54 -7.01 -5.07
CA ALA A 374 -21.59 -5.99 -5.20
C ALA A 374 -22.09 -5.51 -3.83
N THR A 375 -22.17 -6.42 -2.85
CA THR A 375 -22.54 -6.10 -1.47
C THR A 375 -21.46 -5.26 -0.77
N PHE A 376 -20.19 -5.47 -1.05
CA PHE A 376 -19.09 -4.67 -0.51
C PHE A 376 -19.04 -3.27 -1.13
N LEU A 377 -19.14 -3.19 -2.44
CA LEU A 377 -19.21 -1.91 -3.16
C LEU A 377 -20.38 -1.04 -2.70
N ALA A 378 -21.51 -1.65 -2.33
CA ALA A 378 -22.65 -0.95 -1.72
C ALA A 378 -22.39 -0.49 -0.27
N THR A 379 -21.25 -0.82 0.33
CA THR A 379 -20.86 -0.38 1.70
C THR A 379 -19.80 0.72 1.71
N LEU A 380 -19.16 0.96 0.57
CA LEU A 380 -18.27 2.09 0.33
C LEU A 380 -19.07 3.36 0.07
#